data_18ecd38177faf4e9e03f7d61d3388c12
#
_entry.id   18ecd38177faf4e9e03f7d61d3388c12
#
_cell.length_a   1.000
_cell.length_b   1.000
_cell.length_c   1.000
_cell.angle_alpha   90.00
_cell.angle_beta   90.00
_cell.angle_gamma   90.00
#
_symmetry.space_group_name_H-M   'P 1'
#
loop_
_entity.id
_entity.type
_entity.pdbx_description
1 polymer ?
#
loop_
_entity_poly.entity_id
_entity_poly.type
_entity_poly.pdbx_seq_one_letter_code
_entity_poly.pdbx_strand_id
1 'polypeptide(L)'
;MKETPIKKEIVDGLIAKMGIQDFAKATIREVKQVAAMAEKESGVEFIKMEMGIPGLPAAQVGVDAQIKALQDGIAHSYPDIQGYPELKKQASRFVKAFIGVDIAPEGCVPVTGSMQGTFASFLTCSQADKKKDTVLFIDPGFPVQKMQLQVQGVKYETFDVYDFRGDKLRAKLESYLRNGNICAIVYSNPNNPSWVCLTEQELQIIGELATRYDTIIMEDLAYFAMDFRQDLSVPFEPPYQPTVARYTDNYMLLISGSKAFSYAGERIGVVCISDKLFHRHYNDLAARYEGLPFGLVFSTRMLYALSSGTSHSAQYALAEMFRAACDGEYRFRDEVKVYGERARKLKEIFCRHGFYVVYDKDGDQPVADGFYFTIGYPGMTSGKLARELMYYGVSAICLITTGSHQEGLRVCTSFIEDHQYAQLEERMAVFEENN
;
A
#
# COMPACT_ATOMS: atom_id res chain seq x y z
N MET A 1 -20.24 -31.77 -15.24
CA MET A 1 -19.06 -30.94 -14.96
C MET A 1 -18.11 -31.01 -16.16
N LYS A 2 -17.67 -29.87 -16.63
CA LYS A 2 -16.63 -29.80 -17.67
C LYS A 2 -15.25 -30.07 -17.04
N GLU A 3 -14.31 -30.55 -17.85
CA GLU A 3 -12.93 -30.74 -17.42
C GLU A 3 -12.27 -29.37 -17.14
N THR A 4 -11.55 -29.26 -16.01
CA THR A 4 -10.82 -28.05 -15.67
C THR A 4 -9.55 -27.91 -16.52
N PRO A 5 -9.12 -26.70 -16.90
CA PRO A 5 -7.90 -26.49 -17.68
C PRO A 5 -6.65 -27.14 -17.08
N ILE A 6 -6.57 -27.19 -15.76
CA ILE A 6 -5.51 -27.87 -15.01
C ILE A 6 -6.14 -29.00 -14.19
N LYS A 7 -5.58 -30.21 -14.27
CA LYS A 7 -6.04 -31.33 -13.47
C LYS A 7 -5.93 -31.03 -11.98
N LYS A 8 -7.01 -31.30 -11.22
CA LYS A 8 -7.07 -31.03 -9.79
C LYS A 8 -5.93 -31.70 -9.02
N GLU A 9 -5.56 -32.93 -9.43
CA GLU A 9 -4.50 -33.71 -8.80
C GLU A 9 -3.13 -33.02 -8.86
N ILE A 10 -2.85 -32.25 -9.92
CA ILE A 10 -1.60 -31.47 -10.04
C ILE A 10 -1.56 -30.41 -8.96
N VAL A 11 -2.57 -29.56 -8.89
CA VAL A 11 -2.61 -28.45 -7.90
C VAL A 11 -2.60 -28.99 -6.47
N ASP A 12 -3.44 -30.00 -6.19
CA ASP A 12 -3.57 -30.60 -4.86
C ASP A 12 -2.28 -31.29 -4.41
N GLY A 13 -1.64 -32.00 -5.35
CA GLY A 13 -0.34 -32.62 -5.11
C GLY A 13 0.75 -31.61 -4.78
N LEU A 14 0.75 -30.44 -5.45
CA LEU A 14 1.70 -29.36 -5.20
C LEU A 14 1.45 -28.68 -3.85
N ILE A 15 0.19 -28.39 -3.51
CA ILE A 15 -0.21 -27.82 -2.21
C ILE A 15 0.25 -28.75 -1.07
N ALA A 16 -0.01 -30.09 -1.21
CA ALA A 16 0.41 -31.07 -0.23
C ALA A 16 1.94 -31.17 -0.11
N LYS A 17 2.65 -31.21 -1.25
CA LYS A 17 4.11 -31.25 -1.31
C LYS A 17 4.78 -30.06 -0.64
N MET A 18 4.15 -28.87 -0.72
CA MET A 18 4.63 -27.66 -0.06
C MET A 18 4.23 -27.59 1.42
N GLY A 19 3.46 -28.55 1.93
CA GLY A 19 3.02 -28.59 3.31
C GLY A 19 1.99 -27.51 3.69
N ILE A 20 1.30 -26.94 2.70
CA ILE A 20 0.26 -25.91 2.93
C ILE A 20 -1.00 -26.60 3.45
N GLN A 21 -1.24 -26.51 4.75
CA GLN A 21 -2.38 -27.17 5.39
C GLN A 21 -3.70 -26.41 5.18
N ASP A 22 -3.63 -25.08 5.14
CA ASP A 22 -4.78 -24.20 4.97
C ASP A 22 -4.47 -23.17 3.88
N PHE A 23 -5.03 -23.35 2.71
CA PHE A 23 -4.79 -22.46 1.57
C PHE A 23 -5.34 -21.04 1.80
N ALA A 24 -6.29 -20.87 2.72
CA ALA A 24 -6.78 -19.55 3.12
C ALA A 24 -5.68 -18.68 3.77
N LYS A 25 -4.69 -19.31 4.39
CA LYS A 25 -3.56 -18.66 5.08
C LYS A 25 -2.27 -18.66 4.26
N ALA A 26 -2.31 -19.20 3.04
CA ALA A 26 -1.14 -19.24 2.17
C ALA A 26 -0.60 -17.83 1.91
N THR A 27 0.70 -17.68 2.08
CA THR A 27 1.40 -16.43 1.80
C THR A 27 1.44 -16.15 0.30
N ILE A 28 1.64 -14.89 -0.08
CA ILE A 28 1.80 -14.49 -1.50
C ILE A 28 2.90 -15.32 -2.19
N ARG A 29 3.98 -15.64 -1.47
CA ARG A 29 5.10 -16.45 -2.00
C ARG A 29 4.68 -17.90 -2.27
N GLU A 30 3.94 -18.50 -1.36
CA GLU A 30 3.43 -19.87 -1.51
C GLU A 30 2.45 -19.95 -2.67
N VAL A 31 1.48 -19.03 -2.76
CA VAL A 31 0.53 -18.98 -3.90
C VAL A 31 1.27 -18.84 -5.23
N LYS A 32 2.24 -17.91 -5.32
CA LYS A 32 3.09 -17.74 -6.50
C LYS A 32 3.84 -19.01 -6.87
N GLN A 33 4.39 -19.68 -5.88
CA GLN A 33 5.18 -20.91 -6.10
C GLN A 33 4.30 -22.05 -6.58
N VAL A 34 3.11 -22.25 -6.00
CA VAL A 34 2.13 -23.26 -6.47
C VAL A 34 1.74 -22.95 -7.91
N ALA A 35 1.39 -21.69 -8.23
CA ALA A 35 1.02 -21.28 -9.59
C ALA A 35 2.13 -21.57 -10.61
N ALA A 36 3.38 -21.18 -10.31
CA ALA A 36 4.51 -21.40 -11.21
C ALA A 36 4.82 -22.89 -11.43
N MET A 37 4.70 -23.72 -10.40
CA MET A 37 4.90 -25.17 -10.50
C MET A 37 3.76 -25.83 -11.27
N ALA A 38 2.51 -25.44 -11.03
CA ALA A 38 1.34 -25.96 -11.75
C ALA A 38 1.37 -25.58 -13.24
N GLU A 39 1.76 -24.34 -13.57
CA GLU A 39 1.99 -23.88 -14.95
C GLU A 39 3.03 -24.75 -15.66
N LYS A 40 4.17 -25.01 -15.00
CA LYS A 40 5.24 -25.83 -15.55
C LYS A 40 4.80 -27.30 -15.76
N GLU A 41 4.02 -27.84 -14.84
CA GLU A 41 3.65 -29.26 -14.84
C GLU A 41 2.48 -29.54 -15.80
N SER A 42 1.54 -28.61 -15.92
CA SER A 42 0.37 -28.73 -16.79
C SER A 42 0.59 -28.21 -18.21
N GLY A 43 1.56 -27.30 -18.42
CA GLY A 43 1.72 -26.57 -19.68
C GLY A 43 0.67 -25.48 -19.92
N VAL A 44 -0.19 -25.20 -18.94
CA VAL A 44 -1.24 -24.18 -19.02
C VAL A 44 -0.74 -22.88 -18.40
N GLU A 45 -0.71 -21.80 -19.19
CA GLU A 45 -0.35 -20.47 -18.71
C GLU A 45 -1.25 -20.01 -17.56
N PHE A 46 -0.67 -19.45 -16.50
CA PHE A 46 -1.41 -18.85 -15.39
C PHE A 46 -1.69 -17.36 -15.60
N ILE A 47 -2.90 -16.96 -15.28
CA ILE A 47 -3.28 -15.54 -15.14
C ILE A 47 -2.95 -15.15 -13.70
N LYS A 48 -1.78 -14.49 -13.52
CA LYS A 48 -1.15 -14.26 -12.22
C LYS A 48 -1.63 -12.94 -11.61
N MET A 49 -2.52 -13.03 -10.63
CA MET A 49 -3.15 -11.88 -9.97
C MET A 49 -2.78 -11.77 -8.48
N GLU A 50 -1.85 -12.60 -7.98
CA GLU A 50 -1.42 -12.62 -6.59
C GLU A 50 -0.37 -11.55 -6.25
N MET A 51 0.45 -11.14 -7.21
CA MET A 51 1.60 -10.26 -6.99
C MET A 51 1.25 -8.78 -7.12
N GLY A 52 1.46 -8.02 -6.05
CA GLY A 52 1.28 -6.56 -6.04
C GLY A 52 2.54 -5.78 -6.43
N ILE A 53 3.17 -6.10 -7.56
CA ILE A 53 4.33 -5.38 -8.10
C ILE A 53 3.96 -4.64 -9.39
N PRO A 54 4.65 -3.51 -9.74
CA PRO A 54 4.40 -2.81 -10.99
C PRO A 54 4.66 -3.71 -12.20
N GLY A 55 3.78 -3.64 -13.20
CA GLY A 55 3.91 -4.32 -14.48
C GLY A 55 4.29 -3.38 -15.64
N LEU A 56 4.61 -2.13 -15.33
CA LEU A 56 4.99 -1.10 -16.29
C LEU A 56 6.48 -0.78 -16.15
N PRO A 57 7.12 -0.26 -17.21
CA PRO A 57 8.49 0.27 -17.13
C PRO A 57 8.64 1.33 -16.03
N ALA A 58 9.82 1.45 -15.48
CA ALA A 58 10.16 2.52 -14.54
C ALA A 58 10.09 3.89 -15.22
N ALA A 59 9.71 4.93 -14.48
CA ALA A 59 9.69 6.30 -14.96
C ALA A 59 11.05 6.71 -15.52
N GLN A 60 11.14 6.95 -16.83
CA GLN A 60 12.41 7.18 -17.53
C GLN A 60 13.16 8.39 -16.99
N VAL A 61 12.44 9.45 -16.61
CA VAL A 61 13.03 10.66 -16.01
C VAL A 61 13.83 10.34 -14.74
N GLY A 62 13.35 9.39 -13.93
CA GLY A 62 14.08 8.93 -12.75
C GLY A 62 15.28 8.06 -13.09
N VAL A 63 15.14 7.15 -14.06
CA VAL A 63 16.23 6.29 -14.54
C VAL A 63 17.39 7.16 -15.05
N ASP A 64 17.11 8.16 -15.88
CA ASP A 64 18.14 9.04 -16.44
C ASP A 64 18.85 9.85 -15.35
N ALA A 65 18.11 10.37 -14.38
CA ALA A 65 18.69 11.09 -13.24
C ALA A 65 19.60 10.20 -12.39
N GLN A 66 19.19 8.96 -12.14
CA GLN A 66 20.00 7.99 -11.38
C GLN A 66 21.28 7.61 -12.13
N ILE A 67 21.21 7.34 -13.42
CA ILE A 67 22.37 7.07 -14.28
C ILE A 67 23.35 8.24 -14.23
N LYS A 68 22.83 9.46 -14.40
CA LYS A 68 23.67 10.66 -14.34
C LYS A 68 24.36 10.79 -12.98
N ALA A 69 23.64 10.63 -11.88
CA ALA A 69 24.21 10.70 -10.53
C ALA A 69 25.33 9.67 -10.33
N LEU A 70 25.16 8.45 -10.83
CA LEU A 70 26.19 7.40 -10.79
C LEU A 70 27.42 7.77 -11.63
N GLN A 71 27.22 8.33 -12.83
CA GLN A 71 28.30 8.81 -13.70
C GLN A 71 29.06 9.99 -13.06
N ASP A 72 28.37 10.86 -12.35
CA ASP A 72 28.95 11.97 -11.59
C ASP A 72 29.70 11.50 -10.32
N GLY A 73 29.72 10.19 -10.06
CA GLY A 73 30.52 9.57 -9.02
C GLY A 73 29.88 9.52 -7.64
N ILE A 74 28.56 9.73 -7.51
CA ILE A 74 27.88 9.81 -6.21
C ILE A 74 27.97 8.52 -5.39
N ALA A 75 28.24 7.37 -6.04
CA ALA A 75 28.30 6.06 -5.38
C ALA A 75 29.44 5.90 -4.33
N HIS A 76 30.48 6.72 -4.39
CA HIS A 76 31.63 6.60 -3.48
C HIS A 76 31.41 7.26 -2.11
N SER A 77 30.35 8.06 -1.94
CA SER A 77 30.10 8.80 -0.71
C SER A 77 28.78 8.39 -0.04
N TYR A 78 28.77 8.41 1.28
CA TYR A 78 27.53 8.25 2.04
C TYR A 78 26.56 9.40 1.76
N PRO A 79 25.25 9.14 1.67
CA PRO A 79 24.26 10.21 1.66
C PRO A 79 24.23 10.96 3.01
N ASP A 80 23.68 12.17 3.00
CA ASP A 80 23.35 12.85 4.24
C ASP A 80 22.38 11.99 5.06
N ILE A 81 22.61 11.93 6.38
CA ILE A 81 21.81 11.12 7.31
C ILE A 81 20.32 11.50 7.25
N GLN A 82 20.02 12.79 7.08
CA GLN A 82 18.66 13.28 6.97
C GLN A 82 18.12 13.26 5.53
N GLY A 83 18.93 12.78 4.58
CA GLY A 83 18.59 12.65 3.17
C GLY A 83 19.08 13.80 2.28
N TYR A 84 19.08 13.56 0.98
CA TYR A 84 19.52 14.49 -0.05
C TYR A 84 18.66 15.76 -0.04
N PRO A 85 19.27 16.96 0.16
CA PRO A 85 18.51 18.19 0.33
C PRO A 85 17.56 18.52 -0.82
N GLU A 86 17.95 18.25 -2.06
CA GLU A 86 17.08 18.50 -3.20
C GLU A 86 15.86 17.55 -3.19
N LEU A 87 16.01 16.27 -2.83
CA LEU A 87 14.85 15.38 -2.68
C LEU A 87 13.88 15.90 -1.62
N LYS A 88 14.39 16.35 -0.49
CA LYS A 88 13.56 16.91 0.59
C LYS A 88 12.77 18.13 0.10
N LYS A 89 13.43 19.05 -0.62
CA LYS A 89 12.80 20.23 -1.21
C LYS A 89 11.74 19.85 -2.25
N GLN A 90 12.05 18.91 -3.16
CA GLN A 90 11.09 18.50 -4.17
C GLN A 90 9.94 17.66 -3.58
N ALA A 91 10.16 16.90 -2.50
CA ALA A 91 9.11 16.22 -1.76
C ALA A 91 8.14 17.21 -1.08
N SER A 92 8.66 18.25 -0.44
CA SER A 92 7.84 19.35 0.12
C SER A 92 6.99 20.00 -0.98
N ARG A 93 7.59 20.30 -2.13
CA ARG A 93 6.90 20.85 -3.29
C ARG A 93 5.85 19.90 -3.87
N PHE A 94 6.15 18.61 -3.94
CA PHE A 94 5.24 17.55 -4.41
C PHE A 94 4.01 17.41 -3.50
N VAL A 95 4.21 17.43 -2.18
CA VAL A 95 3.11 17.43 -1.21
C VAL A 95 2.21 18.65 -1.44
N LYS A 96 2.78 19.84 -1.62
CA LYS A 96 1.98 21.03 -1.93
C LYS A 96 1.23 20.90 -3.25
N ALA A 97 1.91 20.41 -4.30
CA ALA A 97 1.36 20.33 -5.64
C ALA A 97 0.20 19.35 -5.78
N PHE A 98 0.24 18.20 -5.09
CA PHE A 98 -0.69 17.11 -5.33
C PHE A 98 -1.54 16.69 -4.11
N ILE A 99 -1.14 17.14 -2.90
CA ILE A 99 -1.88 16.89 -1.65
C ILE A 99 -2.54 18.20 -1.14
N GLY A 100 -1.99 19.34 -1.54
CA GLY A 100 -2.52 20.66 -1.17
C GLY A 100 -2.19 21.11 0.25
N VAL A 101 -1.19 20.49 0.92
CA VAL A 101 -0.73 20.82 2.27
C VAL A 101 0.68 21.40 2.20
N ASP A 102 0.98 22.33 3.10
CA ASP A 102 2.33 22.85 3.30
C ASP A 102 3.07 21.97 4.31
N ILE A 103 4.31 21.63 4.00
CA ILE A 103 5.24 20.92 4.88
C ILE A 103 6.66 21.42 4.60
N ALA A 104 7.44 21.66 5.64
CA ALA A 104 8.82 22.07 5.47
C ALA A 104 9.67 20.93 4.89
N PRO A 105 10.68 21.24 4.05
CA PRO A 105 11.60 20.21 3.52
C PRO A 105 12.25 19.36 4.62
N GLU A 106 12.46 19.92 5.79
CA GLU A 106 13.00 19.21 6.95
C GLU A 106 12.17 18.00 7.35
N GLY A 107 10.84 18.12 7.32
CA GLY A 107 9.89 17.04 7.61
C GLY A 107 9.80 15.95 6.54
N CYS A 108 10.38 16.18 5.35
CA CYS A 108 10.40 15.20 4.25
C CYS A 108 11.66 14.34 4.35
N VAL A 109 11.54 13.13 4.88
CA VAL A 109 12.69 12.24 5.19
C VAL A 109 12.73 11.07 4.22
N PRO A 110 13.80 10.93 3.38
CA PRO A 110 13.96 9.79 2.48
C PRO A 110 14.10 8.47 3.23
N VAL A 111 13.50 7.41 2.66
CA VAL A 111 13.50 6.06 3.22
C VAL A 111 13.73 5.01 2.13
N THR A 112 14.29 3.87 2.50
CA THR A 112 14.52 2.72 1.61
C THR A 112 13.19 1.98 1.34
N GLY A 113 12.34 2.63 0.53
CA GLY A 113 10.94 2.27 0.32
C GLY A 113 10.08 2.48 1.56
N SER A 114 8.75 2.53 1.38
CA SER A 114 7.80 2.70 2.50
C SER A 114 7.95 1.64 3.59
N MET A 115 8.51 0.47 3.26
CA MET A 115 8.79 -0.60 4.24
C MET A 115 9.75 -0.17 5.34
N GLN A 116 10.84 0.52 5.02
CA GLN A 116 11.73 1.09 6.03
C GLN A 116 11.04 2.24 6.76
N GLY A 117 10.28 3.06 6.01
CA GLY A 117 9.51 4.15 6.57
C GLY A 117 8.51 3.69 7.63
N THR A 118 7.70 2.65 7.35
CA THR A 118 6.74 2.10 8.32
C THR A 118 7.46 1.48 9.53
N PHE A 119 8.54 0.74 9.29
CA PHE A 119 9.30 0.12 10.38
C PHE A 119 9.86 1.16 11.36
N ALA A 120 10.51 2.21 10.84
CA ALA A 120 11.05 3.31 11.65
C ALA A 120 9.93 4.13 12.32
N SER A 121 8.79 4.34 11.63
CA SER A 121 7.64 5.03 12.20
C SER A 121 7.06 4.29 13.39
N PHE A 122 6.88 2.97 13.28
CA PHE A 122 6.42 2.14 14.39
C PHE A 122 7.35 2.22 15.60
N LEU A 123 8.67 2.13 15.37
CA LEU A 123 9.66 2.28 16.44
C LEU A 123 9.57 3.64 17.10
N THR A 124 9.37 4.71 16.35
CA THR A 124 9.33 6.08 16.90
C THR A 124 8.01 6.30 17.64
N CYS A 125 6.88 5.96 17.04
CA CYS A 125 5.56 6.16 17.64
C CYS A 125 5.36 5.34 18.92
N SER A 126 5.78 4.08 18.95
CA SER A 126 5.63 3.21 20.13
C SER A 126 6.52 3.59 21.31
N GLN A 127 7.52 4.44 21.09
CA GLN A 127 8.43 4.93 22.12
C GLN A 127 8.15 6.38 22.53
N ALA A 128 7.21 7.05 21.86
CA ALA A 128 6.91 8.46 22.10
C ALA A 128 6.30 8.69 23.50
N ASP A 129 5.40 7.82 23.90
CA ASP A 129 4.76 7.82 25.23
C ASP A 129 4.59 6.37 25.71
N LYS A 130 5.20 6.02 26.85
CA LYS A 130 5.13 4.67 27.43
C LYS A 130 3.73 4.18 27.75
N LYS A 131 2.76 5.08 27.88
CA LYS A 131 1.35 4.73 28.09
C LYS A 131 0.68 4.30 26.78
N LYS A 132 1.24 4.66 25.64
CA LYS A 132 0.71 4.41 24.29
C LYS A 132 1.60 3.40 23.58
N ASP A 133 1.37 2.12 23.81
CA ASP A 133 2.22 1.02 23.34
C ASP A 133 1.59 0.18 22.23
N THR A 134 0.43 0.60 21.73
CA THR A 134 -0.39 -0.18 20.79
C THR A 134 -0.63 0.61 19.50
N VAL A 135 -0.46 -0.06 18.34
CA VAL A 135 -0.81 0.48 17.02
C VAL A 135 -2.19 -0.04 16.62
N LEU A 136 -3.06 0.83 16.13
CA LEU A 136 -4.38 0.47 15.61
C LEU A 136 -4.36 0.43 14.09
N PHE A 137 -4.76 -0.69 13.48
CA PHE A 137 -4.94 -0.81 12.03
C PHE A 137 -6.41 -0.64 11.64
N ILE A 138 -6.65 0.22 10.67
CA ILE A 138 -7.91 0.22 9.92
C ILE A 138 -7.72 -0.77 8.76
N ASP A 139 -8.14 -2.01 8.99
CA ASP A 139 -8.02 -3.10 8.04
C ASP A 139 -9.17 -3.07 6.99
N PRO A 140 -9.02 -3.79 5.86
CA PRO A 140 -7.88 -4.62 5.50
C PRO A 140 -6.64 -3.80 5.18
N GLY A 141 -5.45 -4.40 5.33
CA GLY A 141 -4.19 -3.69 5.16
C GLY A 141 -3.05 -4.58 4.64
N PHE A 142 -1.89 -3.97 4.47
CA PHE A 142 -0.70 -4.69 4.00
C PHE A 142 -0.14 -5.58 5.13
N PRO A 143 -0.13 -6.93 4.99
CA PRO A 143 0.18 -7.85 6.09
C PRO A 143 1.56 -7.68 6.70
N VAL A 144 2.52 -7.20 5.88
CA VAL A 144 3.92 -7.06 6.32
C VAL A 144 4.09 -5.98 7.39
N GLN A 145 3.20 -4.98 7.45
CA GLN A 145 3.22 -3.97 8.51
C GLN A 145 2.97 -4.60 9.90
N LYS A 146 2.05 -5.58 9.99
CA LYS A 146 1.82 -6.33 11.22
C LYS A 146 3.03 -7.23 11.59
N MET A 147 3.66 -7.84 10.56
CA MET A 147 4.91 -8.58 10.77
C MET A 147 6.02 -7.67 11.31
N GLN A 148 6.13 -6.43 10.87
CA GLN A 148 7.09 -5.47 11.40
C GLN A 148 6.88 -5.23 12.90
N LEU A 149 5.62 -5.08 13.34
CA LEU A 149 5.31 -4.93 14.77
C LEU A 149 5.65 -6.18 15.58
N GLN A 150 5.40 -7.37 15.03
CA GLN A 150 5.82 -8.63 15.67
C GLN A 150 7.34 -8.69 15.85
N VAL A 151 8.11 -8.29 14.83
CA VAL A 151 9.60 -8.24 14.92
C VAL A 151 10.04 -7.23 15.99
N GLN A 152 9.33 -6.12 16.14
CA GLN A 152 9.64 -5.08 17.11
C GLN A 152 9.12 -5.37 18.53
N GLY A 153 8.26 -6.37 18.70
CA GLY A 153 7.58 -6.64 19.97
C GLY A 153 6.53 -5.60 20.34
N VAL A 154 6.00 -4.86 19.37
CA VAL A 154 4.99 -3.81 19.58
C VAL A 154 3.60 -4.43 19.43
N LYS A 155 2.70 -4.06 20.34
CA LYS A 155 1.30 -4.50 20.32
C LYS A 155 0.52 -3.83 19.18
N TYR A 156 -0.50 -4.53 18.68
CA TYR A 156 -1.43 -3.91 17.75
C TYR A 156 -2.85 -4.43 17.96
N GLU A 157 -3.82 -3.60 17.59
CA GLU A 157 -5.22 -3.91 17.47
C GLU A 157 -5.70 -3.63 16.05
N THR A 158 -6.80 -4.25 15.65
CA THR A 158 -7.31 -4.12 14.28
C THR A 158 -8.84 -4.11 14.27
N PHE A 159 -9.41 -3.50 13.22
CA PHE A 159 -10.79 -3.72 12.85
C PHE A 159 -10.95 -3.60 11.33
N ASP A 160 -11.85 -4.38 10.74
CA ASP A 160 -12.22 -4.25 9.33
C ASP A 160 -13.15 -3.05 9.15
N VAL A 161 -12.79 -2.14 8.23
CA VAL A 161 -13.56 -0.92 7.95
C VAL A 161 -14.89 -1.20 7.23
N TYR A 162 -15.08 -2.41 6.69
CA TYR A 162 -16.24 -2.79 5.87
C TYR A 162 -17.58 -2.34 6.46
N ASP A 163 -17.81 -2.65 7.74
CA ASP A 163 -19.06 -2.33 8.45
C ASP A 163 -19.06 -0.94 9.11
N PHE A 164 -17.94 -0.22 9.06
CA PHE A 164 -17.71 1.02 9.82
C PHE A 164 -17.41 2.22 8.93
N ARG A 165 -18.02 2.30 7.73
CA ARG A 165 -17.89 3.43 6.81
C ARG A 165 -18.73 4.63 7.26
N GLY A 166 -18.31 5.83 6.83
CA GLY A 166 -19.01 7.08 7.15
C GLY A 166 -19.05 7.38 8.65
N ASP A 167 -20.20 7.81 9.16
CA ASP A 167 -20.36 8.21 10.57
C ASP A 167 -20.10 7.08 11.58
N LYS A 168 -20.29 5.83 11.18
CA LYS A 168 -20.00 4.66 12.04
C LYS A 168 -18.52 4.57 12.41
N LEU A 169 -17.62 5.12 11.59
CA LEU A 169 -16.19 5.12 11.82
C LEU A 169 -15.84 5.86 13.12
N ARG A 170 -16.54 6.95 13.45
CA ARG A 170 -16.28 7.74 14.66
C ARG A 170 -16.42 6.89 15.93
N ALA A 171 -17.58 6.26 16.10
CA ALA A 171 -17.83 5.44 17.29
C ALA A 171 -16.88 4.24 17.38
N LYS A 172 -16.53 3.64 16.22
CA LYS A 172 -15.60 2.52 16.15
C LYS A 172 -14.19 2.94 16.58
N LEU A 173 -13.64 4.03 16.06
CA LEU A 173 -12.33 4.54 16.47
C LEU A 173 -12.30 4.94 17.94
N GLU A 174 -13.33 5.66 18.42
CA GLU A 174 -13.40 6.05 19.83
C GLU A 174 -13.43 4.85 20.78
N SER A 175 -13.99 3.71 20.36
CA SER A 175 -13.99 2.50 21.20
C SER A 175 -12.60 1.97 21.53
N TYR A 176 -11.61 2.24 20.68
CA TYR A 176 -10.19 1.95 20.93
C TYR A 176 -9.48 3.11 21.63
N LEU A 177 -9.66 4.33 21.13
CA LEU A 177 -8.90 5.50 21.55
C LEU A 177 -9.16 5.90 23.01
N ARG A 178 -10.37 5.64 23.53
CA ARG A 178 -10.73 5.88 24.94
C ARG A 178 -9.89 5.11 25.95
N ASN A 179 -9.27 4.00 25.51
CA ASN A 179 -8.38 3.22 26.37
C ASN A 179 -7.06 3.94 26.65
N GLY A 180 -6.70 4.96 25.86
CA GLY A 180 -5.53 5.80 26.04
C GLY A 180 -4.18 5.14 25.74
N ASN A 181 -4.19 3.94 25.11
CA ASN A 181 -2.99 3.16 24.80
C ASN A 181 -2.58 3.18 23.32
N ILE A 182 -3.35 3.83 22.44
CA ILE A 182 -3.06 3.86 20.99
C ILE A 182 -2.03 4.94 20.68
N CYS A 183 -0.84 4.54 20.23
CA CYS A 183 0.23 5.46 19.80
C CYS A 183 0.06 5.92 18.35
N ALA A 184 -0.42 5.04 17.48
CA ALA A 184 -0.61 5.36 16.06
C ALA A 184 -1.82 4.63 15.49
N ILE A 185 -2.45 5.25 14.46
CA ILE A 185 -3.46 4.63 13.59
C ILE A 185 -2.84 4.51 12.20
N VAL A 186 -3.01 3.35 11.55
CA VAL A 186 -2.42 3.03 10.24
C VAL A 186 -3.51 2.60 9.26
N TYR A 187 -3.46 3.15 8.05
CA TYR A 187 -4.26 2.72 6.90
C TYR A 187 -3.59 3.14 5.60
N SER A 188 -3.99 2.57 4.46
CA SER A 188 -3.59 3.03 3.13
C SER A 188 -4.76 3.66 2.36
N ASN A 189 -4.46 4.67 1.52
CA ASN A 189 -5.47 5.42 0.77
C ASN A 189 -4.94 5.86 -0.61
N PRO A 190 -5.37 5.23 -1.73
CA PRO A 190 -6.25 4.05 -1.84
C PRO A 190 -5.74 2.82 -1.10
N ASN A 191 -6.67 1.96 -0.68
CA ASN A 191 -6.37 0.83 0.18
C ASN A 191 -5.81 -0.39 -0.58
N ASN A 192 -4.82 -1.04 -0.03
CA ASN A 192 -4.40 -2.40 -0.39
C ASN A 192 -4.88 -3.34 0.71
N PRO A 193 -5.79 -4.28 0.47
CA PRO A 193 -6.19 -4.87 -0.83
C PRO A 193 -7.50 -4.36 -1.43
N SER A 194 -8.34 -3.66 -0.66
CA SER A 194 -9.74 -3.43 -0.99
C SER A 194 -9.97 -2.41 -2.09
N TRP A 195 -8.99 -1.55 -2.35
CA TRP A 195 -9.07 -0.35 -3.17
C TRP A 195 -10.06 0.71 -2.67
N VAL A 196 -10.57 0.54 -1.47
CA VAL A 196 -11.38 1.56 -0.79
C VAL A 196 -10.60 2.86 -0.69
N CYS A 197 -11.21 3.96 -1.07
CA CYS A 197 -10.74 5.31 -0.81
C CYS A 197 -11.56 5.90 0.34
N LEU A 198 -10.89 6.36 1.39
CA LEU A 198 -11.57 7.05 2.48
C LEU A 198 -12.11 8.39 1.99
N THR A 199 -13.35 8.69 2.35
CA THR A 199 -14.00 9.95 2.01
C THR A 199 -13.43 11.11 2.84
N GLU A 200 -13.60 12.35 2.36
CA GLU A 200 -13.20 13.55 3.12
C GLU A 200 -13.83 13.57 4.53
N GLN A 201 -15.09 13.13 4.68
CA GLN A 201 -15.75 13.01 5.97
C GLN A 201 -15.06 11.98 6.89
N GLU A 202 -14.66 10.83 6.37
CA GLU A 202 -13.96 9.80 7.13
C GLU A 202 -12.56 10.30 7.55
N LEU A 203 -11.85 10.96 6.65
CA LEU A 203 -10.53 11.57 6.94
C LEU A 203 -10.64 12.68 7.98
N GLN A 204 -11.69 13.50 7.94
CA GLN A 204 -11.99 14.49 8.95
C GLN A 204 -12.24 13.84 10.32
N ILE A 205 -13.04 12.78 10.39
CA ILE A 205 -13.28 12.00 11.61
C ILE A 205 -11.98 11.49 12.20
N ILE A 206 -11.12 10.88 11.36
CA ILE A 206 -9.82 10.36 11.79
C ILE A 206 -8.94 11.49 12.34
N GLY A 207 -8.84 12.62 11.63
CA GLY A 207 -8.01 13.76 12.02
C GLY A 207 -8.48 14.43 13.32
N GLU A 208 -9.79 14.62 13.48
CA GLU A 208 -10.38 15.17 14.72
C GLU A 208 -10.09 14.27 15.94
N LEU A 209 -10.25 12.96 15.76
CA LEU A 209 -9.99 11.99 16.82
C LEU A 209 -8.49 11.87 17.12
N ALA A 210 -7.63 11.91 16.09
CA ALA A 210 -6.18 11.93 16.26
C ALA A 210 -5.73 13.11 17.10
N THR A 211 -6.29 14.29 16.86
CA THR A 211 -6.01 15.51 17.65
C THR A 211 -6.55 15.38 19.07
N ARG A 212 -7.79 14.94 19.25
CA ARG A 212 -8.44 14.83 20.56
C ARG A 212 -7.74 13.83 21.48
N TYR A 213 -7.34 12.68 20.94
CA TYR A 213 -6.73 11.60 21.72
C TYR A 213 -5.20 11.59 21.63
N ASP A 214 -4.62 12.61 21.00
CA ASP A 214 -3.18 12.76 20.83
C ASP A 214 -2.53 11.49 20.24
N THR A 215 -3.07 11.00 19.13
CA THR A 215 -2.61 9.79 18.41
C THR A 215 -2.02 10.20 17.07
N ILE A 216 -0.94 9.54 16.65
CA ILE A 216 -0.27 9.82 15.37
C ILE A 216 -0.96 9.03 14.27
N ILE A 217 -1.21 9.64 13.11
CA ILE A 217 -1.72 8.95 11.92
C ILE A 217 -0.57 8.63 10.99
N MET A 218 -0.47 7.36 10.62
CA MET A 218 0.42 6.87 9.55
C MET A 218 -0.43 6.58 8.33
N GLU A 219 -0.51 7.54 7.41
CA GLU A 219 -1.26 7.40 6.16
C GLU A 219 -0.33 6.88 5.06
N ASP A 220 -0.56 5.63 4.65
CA ASP A 220 0.22 4.98 3.60
C ASP A 220 -0.33 5.34 2.22
N LEU A 221 0.37 6.22 1.52
CA LEU A 221 0.05 6.70 0.18
C LEU A 221 0.86 5.96 -0.91
N ALA A 222 1.12 4.67 -0.71
CA ALA A 222 1.85 3.87 -1.70
C ALA A 222 1.19 3.85 -3.09
N TYR A 223 -0.13 4.04 -3.16
CA TYR A 223 -0.92 4.11 -4.39
C TYR A 223 -1.37 5.55 -4.69
N PHE A 224 -0.48 6.49 -4.43
CA PHE A 224 -0.67 7.92 -4.60
C PHE A 224 -1.32 8.28 -5.95
N ALA A 225 -2.37 9.11 -5.91
CA ALA A 225 -3.12 9.62 -7.06
C ALA A 225 -3.67 8.53 -8.02
N MET A 226 -3.86 7.30 -7.54
CA MET A 226 -4.37 6.18 -8.35
C MET A 226 -5.87 5.93 -8.16
N ASP A 227 -6.61 6.85 -7.57
CA ASP A 227 -8.07 6.93 -7.73
C ASP A 227 -8.38 7.57 -9.08
N PHE A 228 -8.60 6.74 -10.09
CA PHE A 228 -8.77 7.20 -11.47
C PHE A 228 -10.14 7.81 -11.79
N ARG A 229 -11.07 7.90 -10.81
CA ARG A 229 -12.34 8.63 -10.97
C ARG A 229 -12.11 10.13 -11.17
N GLN A 230 -10.98 10.65 -10.68
CA GLN A 230 -10.59 12.05 -10.79
C GLN A 230 -9.16 12.18 -11.32
N ASP A 231 -8.80 13.33 -11.87
CA ASP A 231 -7.41 13.64 -12.21
C ASP A 231 -6.71 14.30 -11.02
N LEU A 232 -6.00 13.50 -10.23
CA LEU A 232 -5.24 13.93 -9.07
C LEU A 232 -3.78 14.28 -9.41
N SER A 233 -3.44 14.41 -10.70
CA SER A 233 -2.07 14.61 -11.18
C SER A 233 -1.81 15.98 -11.82
N VAL A 234 -2.72 16.93 -11.69
CA VAL A 234 -2.51 18.32 -12.10
C VAL A 234 -1.82 19.06 -10.95
N PRO A 235 -0.57 19.53 -11.13
CA PRO A 235 0.16 20.15 -10.04
C PRO A 235 -0.44 21.50 -9.62
N PHE A 236 -0.55 21.74 -8.32
CA PHE A 236 -1.05 22.96 -7.70
C PHE A 236 -2.50 23.33 -7.97
N GLU A 237 -3.27 22.43 -8.56
CA GLU A 237 -4.68 22.63 -8.85
C GLU A 237 -5.53 21.49 -8.26
N PRO A 238 -6.70 21.79 -7.66
CA PRO A 238 -7.63 20.74 -7.23
C PRO A 238 -8.23 19.99 -8.44
N PRO A 239 -8.67 18.74 -8.27
CA PRO A 239 -8.73 18.02 -6.98
C PRO A 239 -7.36 17.49 -6.55
N TYR A 240 -7.11 17.52 -5.24
CA TYR A 240 -5.91 16.97 -4.62
C TYR A 240 -6.17 15.56 -4.09
N GLN A 241 -5.10 14.76 -3.89
CA GLN A 241 -5.19 13.51 -3.17
C GLN A 241 -5.86 13.74 -1.80
N PRO A 242 -6.98 13.05 -1.50
CA PRO A 242 -7.60 13.11 -0.18
C PRO A 242 -6.63 12.62 0.90
N THR A 243 -6.55 13.35 2.02
CA THR A 243 -5.58 13.06 3.08
C THR A 243 -6.06 13.56 4.45
N VAL A 244 -5.67 12.84 5.50
CA VAL A 244 -5.88 13.27 6.89
C VAL A 244 -5.09 14.53 7.25
N ALA A 245 -4.03 14.87 6.53
CA ALA A 245 -3.16 15.99 6.80
C ALA A 245 -3.87 17.36 6.74
N ARG A 246 -5.07 17.43 6.19
CA ARG A 246 -5.92 18.63 6.20
C ARG A 246 -6.67 18.84 7.51
N TYR A 247 -6.74 17.81 8.36
CA TYR A 247 -7.63 17.79 9.55
C TYR A 247 -6.89 17.62 10.87
N THR A 248 -5.59 17.37 10.84
CA THR A 248 -4.73 17.22 12.02
C THR A 248 -3.28 17.55 11.69
N ASP A 249 -2.50 17.93 12.70
CA ASP A 249 -1.04 18.03 12.62
C ASP A 249 -0.33 16.76 13.13
N ASN A 250 -1.08 15.76 13.61
CA ASN A 250 -0.52 14.51 14.12
C ASN A 250 -0.41 13.47 13.00
N TYR A 251 0.35 13.74 11.93
CA TYR A 251 0.44 12.83 10.80
C TYR A 251 1.86 12.58 10.29
N MET A 252 2.01 11.39 9.69
CA MET A 252 3.11 10.96 8.86
C MET A 252 2.52 10.42 7.54
N LEU A 253 2.85 11.03 6.40
CA LEU A 253 2.47 10.56 5.07
C LEU A 253 3.61 9.72 4.50
N LEU A 254 3.32 8.50 4.04
CA LEU A 254 4.31 7.61 3.43
C LEU A 254 4.12 7.61 1.92
N ILE A 255 4.99 8.33 1.19
CA ILE A 255 4.95 8.48 -0.26
C ILE A 255 6.00 7.55 -0.87
N SER A 256 5.56 6.65 -1.76
CA SER A 256 6.42 5.62 -2.35
C SER A 256 6.72 5.91 -3.83
N GLY A 257 7.96 5.72 -4.25
CA GLY A 257 8.32 5.65 -5.67
C GLY A 257 7.84 4.37 -6.37
N SER A 258 7.38 3.36 -5.60
CA SER A 258 7.16 2.01 -6.12
C SER A 258 6.02 1.88 -7.11
N LYS A 259 4.90 2.62 -6.95
CA LYS A 259 3.67 2.38 -7.74
C LYS A 259 3.41 3.47 -8.76
N ALA A 260 3.22 4.72 -8.32
CA ALA A 260 2.94 5.83 -9.22
C ALA A 260 4.07 6.10 -10.24
N PHE A 261 5.31 5.74 -9.89
CA PHE A 261 6.50 5.91 -10.75
C PHE A 261 7.11 4.58 -11.24
N SER A 262 6.46 3.44 -10.95
CA SER A 262 6.98 2.10 -11.28
C SER A 262 8.44 1.85 -10.85
N TYR A 263 8.87 2.44 -9.72
CA TYR A 263 10.28 2.45 -9.26
C TYR A 263 10.52 1.50 -8.08
N ALA A 264 9.79 0.40 -8.04
CA ALA A 264 9.78 -0.53 -6.90
C ALA A 264 11.14 -1.21 -6.63
N GLY A 265 11.93 -1.47 -7.69
CA GLY A 265 13.24 -2.12 -7.61
C GLY A 265 14.28 -1.30 -6.85
N GLU A 266 14.23 0.01 -6.96
CA GLU A 266 15.23 0.93 -6.42
C GLU A 266 15.03 1.27 -4.94
N ARG A 267 13.96 0.79 -4.31
CA ARG A 267 13.70 0.91 -2.87
C ARG A 267 13.78 2.36 -2.37
N ILE A 268 12.97 3.24 -2.94
CA ILE A 268 12.94 4.65 -2.58
C ILE A 268 11.53 5.15 -2.25
N GLY A 269 11.43 6.00 -1.25
CA GLY A 269 10.24 6.71 -0.84
C GLY A 269 10.59 7.84 0.12
N VAL A 270 9.58 8.55 0.60
CA VAL A 270 9.72 9.65 1.55
C VAL A 270 8.64 9.50 2.62
N VAL A 271 9.02 9.70 3.89
CA VAL A 271 8.06 9.93 4.98
C VAL A 271 7.97 11.42 5.22
N CYS A 272 6.79 11.98 5.04
CA CYS A 272 6.51 13.39 5.26
C CYS A 272 5.83 13.56 6.61
N ILE A 273 6.55 14.13 7.58
CA ILE A 273 6.10 14.37 8.96
C ILE A 273 5.65 15.82 9.07
N SER A 274 4.46 16.09 9.61
CA SER A 274 4.00 17.47 9.80
C SER A 274 5.02 18.30 10.59
N ASP A 275 5.13 19.58 10.29
CA ASP A 275 6.09 20.47 10.95
C ASP A 275 5.92 20.46 12.49
N LYS A 276 4.68 20.46 12.96
CA LYS A 276 4.37 20.41 14.38
C LYS A 276 4.81 19.10 15.04
N LEU A 277 4.54 17.95 14.40
CA LEU A 277 4.96 16.65 14.91
C LEU A 277 6.48 16.49 14.82
N PHE A 278 7.12 16.98 13.75
CA PHE A 278 8.56 16.88 13.55
C PHE A 278 9.33 17.56 14.70
N HIS A 279 8.91 18.75 15.10
CA HIS A 279 9.55 19.52 16.18
C HIS A 279 9.02 19.18 17.58
N ARG A 280 8.07 18.29 17.70
CA ARG A 280 7.46 17.95 18.98
C ARG A 280 8.41 17.12 19.85
N HIS A 281 8.54 17.56 21.11
CA HIS A 281 9.24 16.81 22.15
C HIS A 281 8.26 15.92 22.92
N TYR A 282 8.55 14.64 22.97
CA TYR A 282 7.87 13.67 23.83
C TYR A 282 8.78 13.34 24.99
N ASN A 283 8.28 13.35 26.22
CA ASN A 283 9.09 13.15 27.40
C ASN A 283 9.88 11.83 27.41
N ASP A 284 9.26 10.74 26.98
CA ASP A 284 9.92 9.43 26.94
C ASP A 284 10.99 9.35 25.85
N LEU A 285 10.75 9.92 24.66
CA LEU A 285 11.76 10.04 23.61
C LEU A 285 12.91 10.96 24.04
N ALA A 286 12.59 12.12 24.60
CA ALA A 286 13.59 13.08 25.06
C ALA A 286 14.50 12.48 26.16
N ALA A 287 13.92 11.75 27.09
CA ALA A 287 14.69 11.04 28.13
C ALA A 287 15.63 9.97 27.57
N ARG A 288 15.21 9.30 26.48
CA ARG A 288 15.99 8.19 25.86
C ARG A 288 17.01 8.70 24.84
N TYR A 289 16.72 9.81 24.14
CA TYR A 289 17.48 10.29 23.00
C TYR A 289 17.95 11.75 23.17
N GLU A 290 18.52 12.05 24.32
CA GLU A 290 19.26 13.31 24.58
C GLU A 290 18.46 14.61 24.31
N GLY A 291 17.16 14.56 24.55
CA GLY A 291 16.28 15.73 24.34
C GLY A 291 15.86 16.00 22.90
N LEU A 292 16.14 15.07 21.96
CA LEU A 292 15.78 15.27 20.56
C LEU A 292 14.25 15.29 20.34
N PRO A 293 13.75 16.14 19.41
CA PRO A 293 12.37 16.13 18.98
C PRO A 293 12.06 14.90 18.12
N PHE A 294 10.78 14.58 17.95
CA PHE A 294 10.27 13.39 17.27
C PHE A 294 10.91 13.18 15.88
N GLY A 295 10.94 14.20 15.03
CA GLY A 295 11.48 14.08 13.67
C GLY A 295 12.97 13.77 13.62
N LEU A 296 13.74 14.35 14.55
CA LEU A 296 15.18 14.06 14.65
C LEU A 296 15.42 12.66 15.23
N VAL A 297 14.61 12.18 16.18
CA VAL A 297 14.67 10.77 16.62
C VAL A 297 14.39 9.84 15.47
N PHE A 298 13.32 10.09 14.69
CA PHE A 298 12.98 9.30 13.52
C PHE A 298 14.15 9.21 12.52
N SER A 299 14.70 10.37 12.12
CA SER A 299 15.71 10.42 11.06
C SER A 299 17.12 10.02 11.54
N THR A 300 17.59 10.58 12.65
CA THR A 300 19.00 10.45 13.07
C THR A 300 19.25 9.34 14.09
N ARG A 301 18.19 8.70 14.60
CA ARG A 301 18.32 7.52 15.49
C ARG A 301 17.73 6.28 14.85
N MET A 302 16.45 6.27 14.47
CA MET A 302 15.78 5.07 13.94
C MET A 302 16.31 4.71 12.54
N LEU A 303 16.20 5.63 11.58
CA LEU A 303 16.66 5.36 10.21
C LEU A 303 18.18 5.19 10.14
N TYR A 304 18.95 6.00 10.87
CA TYR A 304 20.39 5.87 10.90
C TYR A 304 20.85 4.50 11.43
N ALA A 305 20.23 4.02 12.50
CA ALA A 305 20.53 2.71 13.06
C ALA A 305 20.13 1.55 12.12
N LEU A 306 19.13 1.74 11.27
CA LEU A 306 18.67 0.71 10.33
C LEU A 306 19.59 0.56 9.11
N SER A 307 20.11 1.66 8.55
CA SER A 307 20.81 1.62 7.26
C SER A 307 21.89 2.69 7.06
N SER A 308 22.16 3.54 8.04
CA SER A 308 23.08 4.69 7.89
C SER A 308 22.76 5.64 6.74
N GLY A 309 21.52 5.66 6.32
CA GLY A 309 20.99 6.48 5.20
C GLY A 309 20.29 5.66 4.12
N THR A 310 19.63 6.34 3.22
CA THR A 310 18.90 5.75 2.08
C THR A 310 19.82 5.76 0.85
N SER A 311 19.62 4.82 -0.10
CA SER A 311 20.41 4.71 -1.34
C SER A 311 20.59 6.07 -2.00
N HIS A 312 21.86 6.49 -2.16
CA HIS A 312 22.21 7.85 -2.59
C HIS A 312 21.67 8.14 -4.00
N SER A 313 21.99 7.29 -4.98
CA SER A 313 21.57 7.48 -6.37
C SER A 313 20.05 7.41 -6.56
N ALA A 314 19.35 6.57 -5.80
CA ALA A 314 17.89 6.48 -5.86
C ALA A 314 17.20 7.76 -5.35
N GLN A 315 17.83 8.51 -4.45
CA GLN A 315 17.33 9.80 -4.01
C GLN A 315 17.34 10.84 -5.14
N TYR A 316 18.36 10.83 -5.99
CA TYR A 316 18.43 11.69 -7.19
C TYR A 316 17.29 11.36 -8.17
N ALA A 317 17.03 10.07 -8.37
CA ALA A 317 15.92 9.63 -9.22
C ALA A 317 14.56 10.17 -8.72
N LEU A 318 14.26 9.98 -7.44
CA LEU A 318 12.97 10.40 -6.88
C LEU A 318 12.85 11.93 -6.84
N ALA A 319 13.95 12.65 -6.57
CA ALA A 319 13.98 14.12 -6.63
C ALA A 319 13.59 14.63 -8.00
N GLU A 320 14.14 14.03 -9.06
CA GLU A 320 13.86 14.43 -10.43
C GLU A 320 12.44 14.06 -10.87
N MET A 321 11.93 12.88 -10.46
CA MET A 321 10.52 12.52 -10.70
C MET A 321 9.57 13.53 -10.07
N PHE A 322 9.81 13.94 -8.83
CA PHE A 322 9.00 14.94 -8.14
C PHE A 322 9.11 16.32 -8.79
N ARG A 323 10.33 16.74 -9.18
CA ARG A 323 10.53 18.00 -9.90
C ARG A 323 9.74 18.02 -11.21
N ALA A 324 9.96 17.02 -12.05
CA ALA A 324 9.34 16.93 -13.36
C ALA A 324 7.80 16.85 -13.27
N ALA A 325 7.27 16.14 -12.26
CA ALA A 325 5.84 16.10 -12.01
C ALA A 325 5.29 17.48 -11.59
N CYS A 326 5.98 18.17 -10.68
CA CYS A 326 5.58 19.50 -10.21
C CYS A 326 5.70 20.59 -11.31
N ASP A 327 6.61 20.42 -12.25
CA ASP A 327 6.80 21.35 -13.39
C ASP A 327 5.84 21.01 -14.55
N GLY A 328 5.03 19.95 -14.44
CA GLY A 328 4.12 19.50 -15.49
C GLY A 328 4.81 18.81 -16.68
N GLU A 329 6.11 18.53 -16.56
CA GLU A 329 6.91 17.84 -17.58
C GLU A 329 6.68 16.33 -17.60
N TYR A 330 6.23 15.76 -16.47
CA TYR A 330 5.97 14.34 -16.32
C TYR A 330 4.60 14.08 -15.67
N ARG A 331 3.70 13.46 -16.42
CA ARG A 331 2.35 13.10 -15.98
C ARG A 331 2.29 11.62 -15.59
N PHE A 332 2.76 11.30 -14.40
CA PHE A 332 2.82 9.92 -13.89
C PHE A 332 1.49 9.15 -13.96
N ARG A 333 0.34 9.84 -13.80
CA ARG A 333 -0.99 9.23 -13.93
C ARG A 333 -1.25 8.64 -15.32
N ASP A 334 -0.75 9.29 -16.38
CA ASP A 334 -1.01 8.85 -17.76
C ASP A 334 -0.38 7.47 -18.04
N GLU A 335 0.70 7.13 -17.37
CA GLU A 335 1.30 5.80 -17.46
C GLU A 335 0.50 4.77 -16.65
N VAL A 336 0.15 5.08 -15.39
CA VAL A 336 -0.44 4.10 -14.48
C VAL A 336 -1.96 3.94 -14.60
N LYS A 337 -2.66 4.81 -15.35
CA LYS A 337 -4.12 4.71 -15.55
C LYS A 337 -4.57 3.40 -16.19
N VAL A 338 -3.68 2.74 -16.93
CA VAL A 338 -3.93 1.41 -17.52
C VAL A 338 -4.32 0.37 -16.46
N TYR A 339 -3.88 0.53 -15.21
CA TYR A 339 -4.31 -0.38 -14.13
C TYR A 339 -5.81 -0.25 -13.84
N GLY A 340 -6.37 0.96 -13.92
CA GLY A 340 -7.81 1.19 -13.83
C GLY A 340 -8.58 0.56 -14.98
N GLU A 341 -8.09 0.71 -16.21
CA GLU A 341 -8.69 0.10 -17.39
C GLU A 341 -8.70 -1.43 -17.30
N ARG A 342 -7.59 -2.02 -16.84
CA ARG A 342 -7.46 -3.46 -16.57
C ARG A 342 -8.45 -3.91 -15.48
N ALA A 343 -8.53 -3.19 -14.37
CA ALA A 343 -9.46 -3.52 -13.28
C ALA A 343 -10.90 -3.55 -13.75
N ARG A 344 -11.33 -2.56 -14.54
CA ARG A 344 -12.68 -2.51 -15.08
C ARG A 344 -13.00 -3.72 -15.94
N LYS A 345 -12.14 -4.03 -16.92
CA LYS A 345 -12.33 -5.19 -17.81
C LYS A 345 -12.38 -6.51 -17.02
N LEU A 346 -11.47 -6.69 -16.06
CA LEU A 346 -11.43 -7.91 -15.24
C LEU A 346 -12.67 -8.04 -14.35
N LYS A 347 -13.11 -6.95 -13.70
CA LYS A 347 -14.34 -6.95 -12.90
C LYS A 347 -15.56 -7.33 -13.76
N GLU A 348 -15.66 -6.77 -14.97
CA GLU A 348 -16.72 -7.10 -15.90
C GLU A 348 -16.76 -8.60 -16.24
N ILE A 349 -15.58 -9.21 -16.49
CA ILE A 349 -15.49 -10.65 -16.78
C ILE A 349 -15.92 -11.47 -15.55
N PHE A 350 -15.33 -11.22 -14.38
CA PHE A 350 -15.67 -11.96 -13.17
C PHE A 350 -17.17 -11.84 -12.82
N CYS A 351 -17.71 -10.62 -12.84
CA CYS A 351 -19.12 -10.39 -12.49
C CYS A 351 -20.08 -11.02 -13.47
N ARG A 352 -19.73 -11.13 -14.76
CA ARG A 352 -20.53 -11.85 -15.77
C ARG A 352 -20.68 -13.32 -15.45
N HIS A 353 -19.71 -13.92 -14.78
CA HIS A 353 -19.66 -15.33 -14.41
C HIS A 353 -19.99 -15.59 -12.92
N GLY A 354 -20.85 -14.77 -12.34
CA GLY A 354 -21.43 -14.99 -11.02
C GLY A 354 -20.58 -14.54 -9.82
N PHE A 355 -19.40 -13.96 -10.04
CA PHE A 355 -18.62 -13.33 -8.98
C PHE A 355 -19.21 -11.97 -8.59
N TYR A 356 -18.88 -11.51 -7.39
CA TYR A 356 -19.21 -10.17 -6.92
C TYR A 356 -17.98 -9.45 -6.38
N VAL A 357 -18.00 -8.11 -6.39
CA VAL A 357 -16.94 -7.30 -5.75
C VAL A 357 -17.23 -7.25 -4.26
N VAL A 358 -16.25 -7.64 -3.43
CA VAL A 358 -16.44 -7.73 -1.97
C VAL A 358 -16.49 -6.35 -1.32
N TYR A 359 -15.48 -5.52 -1.55
CA TYR A 359 -15.48 -4.11 -1.16
C TYR A 359 -15.93 -3.29 -2.37
N ASP A 360 -17.23 -3.07 -2.48
CA ASP A 360 -17.86 -2.55 -3.70
C ASP A 360 -18.15 -1.05 -3.68
N LYS A 361 -18.05 -0.38 -2.52
CA LYS A 361 -18.46 1.00 -2.33
C LYS A 361 -17.48 1.87 -1.55
N ASP A 362 -17.43 3.15 -1.96
CA ASP A 362 -16.86 4.27 -1.23
C ASP A 362 -17.98 5.26 -0.91
N GLY A 363 -18.56 5.15 0.30
CA GLY A 363 -19.80 5.86 0.62
C GLY A 363 -20.94 5.39 -0.30
N ASP A 364 -21.55 6.33 -1.04
CA ASP A 364 -22.63 6.04 -1.99
C ASP A 364 -22.14 5.71 -3.42
N GLN A 365 -20.85 5.79 -3.67
CA GLN A 365 -20.27 5.55 -4.99
C GLN A 365 -19.66 4.15 -5.09
N PRO A 366 -19.61 3.55 -6.30
CA PRO A 366 -18.82 2.34 -6.51
C PRO A 366 -17.34 2.58 -6.19
N VAL A 367 -16.68 1.53 -5.67
CA VAL A 367 -15.23 1.57 -5.48
C VAL A 367 -14.53 1.84 -6.83
N ALA A 368 -13.45 2.63 -6.79
CA ALA A 368 -12.68 2.97 -7.98
C ALA A 368 -12.09 1.73 -8.66
N ASP A 369 -11.82 1.87 -9.96
CA ASP A 369 -10.98 0.91 -10.70
C ASP A 369 -9.50 1.28 -10.49
N GLY A 370 -8.64 0.28 -10.21
CA GLY A 370 -7.25 0.59 -9.95
C GLY A 370 -6.30 -0.61 -9.94
N PHE A 371 -5.29 -0.53 -9.10
CA PHE A 371 -4.23 -1.54 -9.03
C PHE A 371 -4.72 -2.87 -8.45
N TYR A 372 -5.72 -2.80 -7.56
CA TYR A 372 -6.41 -3.96 -6.98
C TYR A 372 -7.92 -3.83 -7.07
N PHE A 373 -8.57 -4.96 -6.95
CA PHE A 373 -9.96 -5.08 -6.57
C PHE A 373 -10.19 -6.41 -5.84
N THR A 374 -11.37 -6.59 -5.30
CA THR A 374 -11.69 -7.79 -4.50
C THR A 374 -12.86 -8.55 -5.10
N ILE A 375 -12.77 -9.87 -5.14
CA ILE A 375 -13.83 -10.73 -5.64
C ILE A 375 -14.24 -11.78 -4.62
N GLY A 376 -15.52 -12.11 -4.62
CA GLY A 376 -16.09 -13.25 -3.91
C GLY A 376 -16.97 -14.08 -4.85
N TYR A 377 -17.29 -15.30 -4.44
CA TYR A 377 -18.25 -16.15 -5.14
C TYR A 377 -19.27 -16.72 -4.16
N PRO A 378 -20.58 -16.73 -4.50
CA PRO A 378 -21.62 -17.18 -3.57
C PRO A 378 -21.34 -18.59 -3.03
N GLY A 379 -21.44 -18.75 -1.71
CA GLY A 379 -21.26 -20.05 -1.05
C GLY A 379 -19.82 -20.56 -0.97
N MET A 380 -18.81 -19.77 -1.35
CA MET A 380 -17.41 -20.13 -1.23
C MET A 380 -16.66 -19.29 -0.20
N THR A 381 -15.89 -19.95 0.67
CA THR A 381 -14.90 -19.30 1.52
C THR A 381 -13.68 -18.86 0.70
N SER A 382 -12.90 -17.90 1.21
CA SER A 382 -11.68 -17.41 0.56
C SER A 382 -10.72 -18.53 0.16
N GLY A 383 -10.46 -19.46 1.07
CA GLY A 383 -9.54 -20.58 0.82
C GLY A 383 -10.06 -21.57 -0.23
N LYS A 384 -11.37 -21.86 -0.21
CA LYS A 384 -11.99 -22.71 -1.24
C LYS A 384 -11.93 -22.03 -2.60
N LEU A 385 -12.30 -20.75 -2.68
CA LEU A 385 -12.29 -19.99 -3.94
C LEU A 385 -10.88 -19.87 -4.52
N ALA A 386 -9.89 -19.53 -3.69
CA ALA A 386 -8.50 -19.42 -4.12
C ALA A 386 -7.97 -20.74 -4.69
N ARG A 387 -8.22 -21.87 -3.99
CA ARG A 387 -7.82 -23.20 -4.47
C ARG A 387 -8.56 -23.61 -5.73
N GLU A 388 -9.87 -23.38 -5.79
CA GLU A 388 -10.68 -23.71 -6.97
C GLU A 388 -10.17 -22.97 -8.22
N LEU A 389 -9.92 -21.64 -8.12
CA LEU A 389 -9.40 -20.84 -9.22
C LEU A 389 -8.04 -21.35 -9.75
N MET A 390 -7.22 -21.98 -8.92
CA MET A 390 -5.95 -22.58 -9.37
C MET A 390 -6.16 -23.67 -10.40
N TYR A 391 -7.29 -24.44 -10.34
CA TYR A 391 -7.62 -25.46 -11.34
C TYR A 391 -7.97 -24.83 -12.70
N TYR A 392 -8.33 -23.56 -12.70
CA TYR A 392 -8.60 -22.76 -13.91
C TYR A 392 -7.39 -21.93 -14.34
N GLY A 393 -6.23 -22.12 -13.71
CA GLY A 393 -5.01 -21.37 -14.01
C GLY A 393 -5.12 -19.89 -13.67
N VAL A 394 -5.83 -19.54 -12.59
CA VAL A 394 -5.93 -18.18 -12.05
C VAL A 394 -5.42 -18.19 -10.62
N SER A 395 -4.51 -17.28 -10.28
CA SER A 395 -3.97 -17.13 -8.93
C SER A 395 -4.30 -15.76 -8.33
N ALA A 396 -4.77 -15.76 -7.09
CA ALA A 396 -5.08 -14.57 -6.30
C ALA A 396 -4.85 -14.88 -4.81
N ILE A 397 -4.90 -13.89 -3.93
CA ILE A 397 -4.67 -14.11 -2.49
C ILE A 397 -5.94 -13.90 -1.67
N CYS A 398 -6.07 -14.72 -0.62
CA CYS A 398 -7.21 -14.64 0.29
C CYS A 398 -7.21 -13.33 1.09
N LEU A 399 -8.37 -12.68 1.18
CA LEU A 399 -8.55 -11.43 1.92
C LEU A 399 -8.24 -11.59 3.41
N ILE A 400 -8.51 -12.75 3.99
CA ILE A 400 -8.23 -13.02 5.40
C ILE A 400 -6.75 -12.78 5.77
N THR A 401 -5.81 -13.00 4.83
CA THR A 401 -4.39 -12.74 5.07
C THR A 401 -4.07 -11.25 5.23
N THR A 402 -4.98 -10.38 4.88
CA THR A 402 -4.84 -8.92 4.95
C THR A 402 -5.54 -8.30 6.16
N GLY A 403 -6.13 -9.13 7.02
CA GLY A 403 -6.91 -8.69 8.18
C GLY A 403 -8.38 -8.38 7.86
N SER A 404 -8.82 -8.69 6.64
CA SER A 404 -10.24 -8.62 6.29
C SER A 404 -11.06 -9.67 7.05
N HIS A 405 -12.27 -9.29 7.47
CA HIS A 405 -13.28 -10.21 8.00
C HIS A 405 -14.24 -10.69 6.91
N GLN A 406 -14.04 -10.23 5.67
CA GLN A 406 -14.86 -10.61 4.53
C GLN A 406 -14.24 -11.81 3.81
N GLU A 407 -15.10 -12.72 3.32
CA GLU A 407 -14.67 -13.79 2.44
C GLU A 407 -14.43 -13.26 1.03
N GLY A 408 -13.37 -13.72 0.39
CA GLY A 408 -13.02 -13.34 -0.97
C GLY A 408 -11.52 -13.26 -1.20
N LEU A 409 -11.16 -12.75 -2.37
CA LEU A 409 -9.79 -12.68 -2.85
C LEU A 409 -9.42 -11.26 -3.27
N ARG A 410 -8.15 -10.91 -3.09
CA ARG A 410 -7.52 -9.75 -3.73
C ARG A 410 -7.02 -10.13 -5.10
N VAL A 411 -7.42 -9.37 -6.10
CA VAL A 411 -6.96 -9.46 -7.49
C VAL A 411 -6.06 -8.27 -7.79
N CYS A 412 -4.86 -8.53 -8.30
CA CYS A 412 -3.93 -7.52 -8.81
C CYS A 412 -4.01 -7.42 -10.33
N THR A 413 -4.01 -6.19 -10.86
CA THR A 413 -4.20 -5.92 -12.30
C THR A 413 -2.89 -5.69 -13.05
N SER A 414 -1.74 -5.68 -12.35
CA SER A 414 -0.49 -5.11 -12.88
C SER A 414 0.14 -5.91 -14.02
N PHE A 415 0.00 -7.24 -14.04
CA PHE A 415 0.65 -8.11 -15.03
C PHE A 415 -0.31 -8.67 -16.08
N ILE A 416 -1.52 -8.16 -16.17
CA ILE A 416 -2.50 -8.66 -17.14
C ILE A 416 -2.14 -8.20 -18.55
N GLU A 417 -2.05 -9.16 -19.47
CA GLU A 417 -1.81 -8.95 -20.88
C GLU A 417 -3.11 -9.07 -21.69
N ASP A 418 -3.18 -8.45 -22.87
CA ASP A 418 -4.43 -8.36 -23.65
C ASP A 418 -5.01 -9.73 -24.04
N HIS A 419 -4.17 -10.70 -24.36
CA HIS A 419 -4.62 -12.06 -24.70
C HIS A 419 -5.27 -12.80 -23.52
N GLN A 420 -4.92 -12.43 -22.29
CA GLN A 420 -5.42 -13.08 -21.08
C GLN A 420 -6.89 -12.75 -20.77
N TYR A 421 -7.45 -11.67 -21.34
CA TYR A 421 -8.88 -11.39 -21.15
C TYR A 421 -9.76 -12.47 -21.79
N ALA A 422 -9.44 -12.89 -23.01
CA ALA A 422 -10.18 -13.96 -23.67
C ALA A 422 -10.02 -15.30 -22.93
N GLN A 423 -8.79 -15.60 -22.49
CA GLN A 423 -8.53 -16.80 -21.69
C GLN A 423 -9.30 -16.79 -20.37
N LEU A 424 -9.36 -15.65 -19.68
CA LEU A 424 -10.11 -15.51 -18.43
C LEU A 424 -11.60 -15.73 -18.65
N GLU A 425 -12.17 -15.12 -19.70
CA GLU A 425 -13.59 -15.29 -20.08
C GLU A 425 -13.93 -16.76 -20.28
N GLU A 426 -13.15 -17.48 -21.09
CA GLU A 426 -13.35 -18.91 -21.34
C GLU A 426 -13.25 -19.76 -20.05
N ARG A 427 -12.27 -19.47 -19.20
CA ARG A 427 -12.03 -20.20 -17.95
C ARG A 427 -13.13 -19.95 -16.93
N MET A 428 -13.60 -18.71 -16.84
CA MET A 428 -14.69 -18.36 -15.91
C MET A 428 -16.04 -18.90 -16.36
N ALA A 429 -16.28 -19.03 -17.68
CA ALA A 429 -17.46 -19.73 -18.18
C ALA A 429 -17.47 -21.21 -17.76
N VAL A 430 -16.33 -21.91 -17.83
CA VAL A 430 -16.21 -23.29 -17.34
C VAL A 430 -16.33 -23.35 -15.82
N PHE A 431 -15.78 -22.36 -15.10
CA PHE A 431 -15.90 -22.25 -13.65
C PHE A 431 -17.38 -22.15 -13.23
N GLU A 432 -18.15 -21.26 -13.85
CA GLU A 432 -19.57 -21.05 -13.57
C GLU A 432 -20.40 -22.31 -13.79
N GLU A 433 -20.15 -23.05 -14.88
CA GLU A 433 -20.86 -24.30 -15.15
C GLU A 433 -20.55 -25.43 -14.13
N ASN A 434 -19.41 -25.35 -13.45
CA ASN A 434 -18.95 -26.37 -12.52
C ASN A 434 -19.30 -26.09 -11.07
N ASN A 435 -19.69 -24.87 -10.73
CA ASN A 435 -19.94 -24.38 -9.38
C ASN A 435 -21.28 -23.67 -9.22
#